data_6dfbd3888657f98047b32d50be4f537f
#
_entry.id   6dfbd3888657f98047b32d50be4f537f
#
_cell.length_a   1.000
_cell.length_b   1.000
_cell.length_c   1.000
_cell.angle_alpha   90.00
_cell.angle_beta   90.00
_cell.angle_gamma   90.00
#
_symmetry.space_group_name_H-M   'P 1'
#
loop_
_entity.id
_entity.type
_entity.pdbx_description
1 polymer ?
#
loop_
_entity_poly.entity_id
_entity_poly.type
_entity_poly.pdbx_seq_one_letter_code
_entity_poly.pdbx_strand_id
1 'polypeptide(L)'
;MSAPNRSAGLVTAEFSLVLLVFLTFACALMELARAMYVITTIPVVAQRAALAAANADFSSATALQAVRRQAVFRDSAGTMLLGAPITDAHVRISYLALTPFDAPVMTPAAPATLLSCPISNRNACLQHPYDAACIRLVQVQICDPAVTSSCVPAVYRSLFTAIPLPFKLPIATTVAPAETLGALPGAAPCP
;
A
#
# COMPACT_ATOMS: atom_id res chain seq x y z
N MET A 1 -52.95 -14.13 -45.72
CA MET A 1 -51.51 -14.36 -45.57
C MET A 1 -50.91 -13.00 -45.22
N SER A 2 -50.61 -12.77 -43.91
CA SER A 2 -50.03 -11.52 -43.44
C SER A 2 -48.54 -11.49 -43.78
N ALA A 3 -48.07 -10.49 -44.50
CA ALA A 3 -46.66 -10.29 -44.80
C ALA A 3 -45.86 -10.13 -43.48
N PRO A 4 -44.70 -10.79 -43.31
CA PRO A 4 -43.89 -10.59 -42.13
C PRO A 4 -43.38 -9.14 -42.08
N ASN A 5 -43.60 -8.50 -40.94
CA ASN A 5 -43.21 -7.09 -40.70
C ASN A 5 -41.69 -6.98 -40.69
N ARG A 6 -41.08 -6.64 -41.86
CA ARG A 6 -39.61 -6.46 -42.03
C ARG A 6 -39.02 -5.33 -41.19
N SER A 7 -39.86 -4.42 -40.68
CA SER A 7 -39.43 -3.30 -39.81
C SER A 7 -39.11 -3.69 -38.38
N ALA A 8 -39.66 -4.81 -37.86
CA ALA A 8 -39.41 -5.25 -36.50
C ALA A 8 -37.93 -5.68 -36.25
N GLY A 9 -37.28 -6.28 -37.25
CA GLY A 9 -35.87 -6.66 -37.18
C GLY A 9 -34.89 -5.48 -37.17
N LEU A 10 -35.22 -4.41 -37.87
CA LEU A 10 -34.38 -3.20 -37.95
C LEU A 10 -34.35 -2.45 -36.61
N VAL A 11 -35.50 -2.27 -35.98
CA VAL A 11 -35.63 -1.61 -34.67
C VAL A 11 -34.85 -2.37 -33.59
N THR A 12 -34.87 -3.72 -33.62
CA THR A 12 -34.12 -4.56 -32.66
C THR A 12 -32.60 -4.41 -32.86
N ALA A 13 -32.14 -4.29 -34.11
CA ALA A 13 -30.73 -4.09 -34.41
C ALA A 13 -30.25 -2.71 -33.98
N GLU A 14 -31.03 -1.66 -34.22
CA GLU A 14 -30.72 -0.29 -33.74
C GLU A 14 -30.67 -0.24 -32.22
N PHE A 15 -31.66 -0.81 -31.53
CA PHE A 15 -31.68 -0.85 -30.07
C PHE A 15 -30.47 -1.59 -29.51
N SER A 16 -30.10 -2.74 -30.08
CA SER A 16 -28.96 -3.51 -29.62
C SER A 16 -27.64 -2.77 -29.77
N LEU A 17 -27.49 -2.00 -30.86
CA LEU A 17 -26.30 -1.18 -31.09
C LEU A 17 -26.23 -0.02 -30.08
N VAL A 18 -27.31 0.69 -29.85
CA VAL A 18 -27.39 1.78 -28.86
C VAL A 18 -27.11 1.23 -27.46
N LEU A 19 -27.69 0.07 -27.09
CA LEU A 19 -27.47 -0.58 -25.81
C LEU A 19 -25.99 -0.97 -25.63
N LEU A 20 -25.35 -1.52 -26.64
CA LEU A 20 -23.95 -1.89 -26.61
C LEU A 20 -23.05 -0.69 -26.37
N VAL A 21 -23.29 0.42 -27.09
CA VAL A 21 -22.54 1.67 -26.90
C VAL A 21 -22.77 2.22 -25.50
N PHE A 22 -24.01 2.22 -25.01
CA PHE A 22 -24.35 2.68 -23.67
C PHE A 22 -23.65 1.84 -22.59
N LEU A 23 -23.72 0.51 -22.68
CA LEU A 23 -23.06 -0.37 -21.71
C LEU A 23 -21.54 -0.24 -21.74
N THR A 24 -20.94 -0.12 -22.92
CA THR A 24 -19.50 0.10 -23.05
C THR A 24 -19.08 1.40 -22.38
N PHE A 25 -19.84 2.47 -22.58
CA PHE A 25 -19.59 3.75 -21.94
C PHE A 25 -19.77 3.69 -20.42
N ALA A 26 -20.81 3.03 -19.93
CA ALA A 26 -21.04 2.83 -18.50
C ALA A 26 -19.90 2.03 -17.86
N CYS A 27 -19.44 0.95 -18.49
CA CYS A 27 -18.28 0.17 -18.03
C CYS A 27 -16.99 1.01 -18.03
N ALA A 28 -16.78 1.84 -19.03
CA ALA A 28 -15.62 2.73 -19.09
C ALA A 28 -15.62 3.76 -17.94
N LEU A 29 -16.78 4.33 -17.62
CA LEU A 29 -16.92 5.24 -16.48
C LEU A 29 -16.66 4.55 -15.14
N MET A 30 -17.17 3.33 -14.95
CA MET A 30 -16.91 2.54 -13.73
C MET A 30 -15.41 2.20 -13.59
N GLU A 31 -14.75 1.86 -14.69
CA GLU A 31 -13.30 1.59 -14.69
C GLU A 31 -12.49 2.83 -14.34
N LEU A 32 -12.85 4.00 -14.92
CA LEU A 32 -12.21 5.28 -14.61
C LEU A 32 -12.39 5.65 -13.13
N ALA A 33 -13.61 5.56 -12.62
CA ALA A 33 -13.91 5.83 -11.22
C ALA A 33 -13.08 4.93 -10.28
N ARG A 34 -12.96 3.63 -10.61
CA ARG A 34 -12.14 2.69 -9.86
C ARG A 34 -10.65 3.04 -9.95
N ALA A 35 -10.14 3.40 -11.11
CA ALA A 35 -8.75 3.82 -11.28
C ALA A 35 -8.43 5.03 -10.40
N MET A 36 -9.30 6.04 -10.39
CA MET A 36 -9.17 7.22 -9.53
C MET A 36 -9.22 6.84 -8.04
N TYR A 37 -10.13 5.94 -7.65
CA TYR A 37 -10.19 5.42 -6.28
C TYR A 37 -8.87 4.78 -5.85
N VAL A 38 -8.28 3.92 -6.67
CA VAL A 38 -7.01 3.26 -6.36
C VAL A 38 -5.88 4.29 -6.21
N ILE A 39 -5.76 5.22 -7.16
CA ILE A 39 -4.71 6.26 -7.15
C ILE A 39 -4.81 7.14 -5.90
N THR A 40 -6.00 7.55 -5.51
CA THR A 40 -6.20 8.42 -4.34
C THR A 40 -6.10 7.68 -3.02
N THR A 41 -6.34 6.37 -2.99
CA THR A 41 -6.29 5.57 -1.76
C THR A 41 -4.86 5.10 -1.43
N ILE A 42 -3.98 4.92 -2.42
CA ILE A 42 -2.58 4.50 -2.19
C ILE A 42 -1.84 5.37 -1.17
N PRO A 43 -1.85 6.71 -1.24
CA PRO A 43 -1.23 7.55 -0.22
C PRO A 43 -1.83 7.37 1.19
N VAL A 44 -3.14 7.16 1.27
CA VAL A 44 -3.84 6.91 2.54
C VAL A 44 -3.38 5.60 3.15
N VAL A 45 -3.23 4.54 2.34
CA VAL A 45 -2.67 3.25 2.78
C VAL A 45 -1.26 3.43 3.33
N ALA A 46 -0.39 4.15 2.61
CA ALA A 46 0.97 4.42 3.04
C ALA A 46 1.03 5.18 4.38
N GLN A 47 0.21 6.23 4.52
CA GLN A 47 0.12 7.02 5.75
C GLN A 47 -0.40 6.19 6.93
N ARG A 48 -1.47 5.44 6.72
CA ARG A 48 -2.05 4.56 7.74
C ARG A 48 -1.05 3.50 8.20
N ALA A 49 -0.34 2.89 7.26
CA ALA A 49 0.71 1.91 7.56
C ALA A 49 1.87 2.53 8.35
N ALA A 50 2.31 3.75 7.99
CA ALA A 50 3.40 4.43 8.68
C ALA A 50 3.05 4.75 10.13
N LEU A 51 1.85 5.29 10.39
CA LEU A 51 1.38 5.59 11.75
C LEU A 51 1.19 4.32 12.59
N ALA A 52 0.66 3.24 12.00
CA ALA A 52 0.52 1.97 12.69
C ALA A 52 1.88 1.32 12.99
N ALA A 53 2.81 1.36 12.02
CA ALA A 53 4.16 0.80 12.19
C ALA A 53 5.02 1.59 13.20
N ALA A 54 4.78 2.90 13.36
CA ALA A 54 5.45 3.72 14.37
C ALA A 54 5.15 3.28 15.81
N ASN A 55 4.03 2.58 16.01
CA ASN A 55 3.61 2.05 17.31
C ASN A 55 3.67 0.53 17.41
N ALA A 56 3.95 -0.17 16.32
CA ALA A 56 4.02 -1.63 16.30
C ALA A 56 5.41 -2.14 16.65
N ASP A 57 5.46 -3.31 17.27
CA ASP A 57 6.72 -3.99 17.54
C ASP A 57 7.42 -4.39 16.24
N PHE A 58 8.54 -3.72 15.95
CA PHE A 58 9.32 -3.95 14.75
C PHE A 58 10.02 -5.31 14.72
N SER A 59 10.24 -5.94 15.87
CA SER A 59 10.87 -7.25 16.00
C SER A 59 9.88 -8.39 15.75
N SER A 60 8.57 -8.11 15.81
CA SER A 60 7.50 -9.09 15.64
C SER A 60 6.99 -9.11 14.19
N ALA A 61 7.32 -10.18 13.46
CA ALA A 61 6.81 -10.39 12.11
C ALA A 61 5.26 -10.42 12.04
N THR A 62 4.63 -10.97 13.09
CA THR A 62 3.16 -11.03 13.19
C THR A 62 2.55 -9.65 13.38
N ALA A 63 3.16 -8.79 14.20
CA ALA A 63 2.71 -7.41 14.38
C ALA A 63 2.84 -6.62 13.07
N LEU A 64 3.95 -6.75 12.36
CA LEU A 64 4.15 -6.08 11.06
C LEU A 64 3.19 -6.59 9.99
N GLN A 65 2.86 -7.89 9.99
CA GLN A 65 1.83 -8.41 9.09
C GLN A 65 0.45 -7.85 9.43
N ALA A 66 0.10 -7.73 10.70
CA ALA A 66 -1.15 -7.10 11.11
C ALA A 66 -1.23 -5.64 10.63
N VAL A 67 -0.16 -4.87 10.79
CA VAL A 67 -0.05 -3.50 10.27
C VAL A 67 -0.30 -3.45 8.75
N ARG A 68 0.34 -4.33 7.98
CA ARG A 68 0.16 -4.37 6.51
C ARG A 68 -1.29 -4.67 6.11
N ARG A 69 -1.93 -5.64 6.78
CA ARG A 69 -3.34 -5.99 6.52
C ARG A 69 -4.29 -4.85 6.87
N GLN A 70 -4.13 -4.27 8.04
CA GLN A 70 -4.95 -3.14 8.49
C GLN A 70 -4.77 -1.90 7.60
N ALA A 71 -3.56 -1.68 7.06
CA ALA A 71 -3.30 -0.59 6.13
C ALA A 71 -4.14 -0.69 4.86
N VAL A 72 -4.32 -1.90 4.32
CA VAL A 72 -5.17 -2.17 3.15
C VAL A 72 -6.65 -2.43 3.51
N PHE A 73 -7.07 -2.02 4.70
CA PHE A 73 -8.45 -2.15 5.21
C PHE A 73 -8.93 -3.60 5.30
N ARG A 74 -8.05 -4.52 5.75
CA ARG A 74 -8.39 -5.94 5.91
C ARG A 74 -7.86 -6.51 7.23
N ASP A 75 -8.55 -7.52 7.73
CA ASP A 75 -8.10 -8.30 8.88
C ASP A 75 -7.32 -9.57 8.45
N SER A 76 -7.50 -10.00 7.19
CA SER A 76 -6.80 -11.14 6.60
C SER A 76 -5.93 -10.72 5.42
N ALA A 77 -4.94 -11.55 5.06
CA ALA A 77 -4.12 -11.33 3.87
C ALA A 77 -4.98 -11.24 2.61
N GLY A 78 -4.64 -10.33 1.71
CA GLY A 78 -5.33 -10.22 0.43
C GLY A 78 -5.39 -8.83 -0.15
N THR A 79 -6.19 -8.69 -1.20
CA THR A 79 -6.32 -7.47 -2.00
C THR A 79 -7.20 -6.45 -1.29
N MET A 80 -6.82 -5.19 -1.37
CA MET A 80 -7.64 -4.05 -0.95
C MET A 80 -9.00 -4.09 -1.67
N LEU A 81 -10.08 -3.77 -0.97
CA LEU A 81 -11.43 -3.77 -1.53
C LEU A 81 -11.48 -2.82 -2.75
N LEU A 82 -11.92 -3.33 -3.91
CA LEU A 82 -11.91 -2.63 -5.21
C LEU A 82 -10.54 -2.10 -5.66
N GLY A 83 -9.49 -2.35 -4.90
CA GLY A 83 -8.14 -1.78 -5.10
C GLY A 83 -7.13 -2.70 -5.77
N ALA A 84 -7.54 -3.75 -6.47
CA ALA A 84 -6.57 -4.58 -7.18
C ALA A 84 -5.69 -3.74 -8.15
N PRO A 85 -4.37 -4.01 -8.18
CA PRO A 85 -3.67 -5.16 -7.63
C PRO A 85 -3.17 -5.02 -6.18
N ILE A 86 -3.42 -3.90 -5.51
CA ILE A 86 -2.83 -3.58 -4.21
C ILE A 86 -3.27 -4.56 -3.13
N THR A 87 -2.28 -5.19 -2.49
CA THR A 87 -2.43 -6.15 -1.38
C THR A 87 -1.56 -5.72 -0.20
N ASP A 88 -1.71 -6.39 0.93
CA ASP A 88 -0.83 -6.24 2.09
C ASP A 88 0.66 -6.48 1.75
N ALA A 89 0.98 -7.32 0.76
CA ALA A 89 2.35 -7.57 0.29
C ALA A 89 2.99 -6.34 -0.41
N HIS A 90 2.19 -5.41 -0.94
CA HIS A 90 2.69 -4.18 -1.56
C HIS A 90 3.17 -3.16 -0.53
N VAL A 91 2.81 -3.33 0.75
CA VAL A 91 3.18 -2.42 1.84
C VAL A 91 4.57 -2.78 2.35
N ARG A 92 5.58 -2.01 1.95
CA ARG A 92 6.97 -2.14 2.41
C ARG A 92 7.22 -1.20 3.57
N ILE A 93 7.61 -1.74 4.72
CA ILE A 93 7.95 -0.97 5.92
C ILE A 93 9.47 -1.03 6.08
N SER A 94 10.09 0.13 6.25
CA SER A 94 11.53 0.29 6.47
C SER A 94 11.76 1.18 7.69
N TYR A 95 12.76 0.87 8.47
CA TYR A 95 13.16 1.64 9.65
C TYR A 95 14.39 2.44 9.32
N LEU A 96 14.42 3.71 9.76
CA LEU A 96 15.48 4.64 9.44
C LEU A 96 16.09 5.20 10.73
N ALA A 97 17.41 5.24 10.78
CA ALA A 97 18.17 5.99 11.75
C ALA A 97 18.51 7.38 11.19
N LEU A 98 18.71 8.34 12.06
CA LEU A 98 19.24 9.65 11.71
C LEU A 98 20.76 9.63 11.87
N THR A 99 21.48 9.91 10.77
CA THR A 99 22.93 10.10 10.83
C THR A 99 23.27 11.42 11.54
N PRO A 100 24.51 11.56 12.09
CA PRO A 100 24.94 12.82 12.71
C PRO A 100 24.75 14.04 11.83
N PHE A 101 24.66 15.21 12.45
CA PHE A 101 24.32 16.50 11.81
C PHE A 101 25.22 16.89 10.62
N ASP A 102 26.45 16.38 10.56
CA ASP A 102 27.40 16.61 9.45
C ASP A 102 27.10 15.80 8.19
N ALA A 103 26.15 14.86 8.27
CA ALA A 103 25.69 14.06 7.15
C ALA A 103 24.16 13.89 7.22
N PRO A 104 23.38 14.88 6.74
CA PRO A 104 21.90 14.88 6.90
C PRO A 104 21.21 13.87 5.97
N VAL A 105 21.75 12.68 5.83
CA VAL A 105 21.18 11.61 5.03
C VAL A 105 20.49 10.63 5.95
N MET A 106 19.18 10.45 5.76
CA MET A 106 18.46 9.34 6.39
C MET A 106 18.90 8.04 5.72
N THR A 107 19.54 7.17 6.47
CA THR A 107 19.90 5.83 5.99
C THR A 107 18.94 4.79 6.52
N PRO A 108 18.47 3.84 5.70
CA PRO A 108 17.72 2.71 6.22
C PRO A 108 18.65 1.93 7.17
N ALA A 109 18.18 1.64 8.38
CA ALA A 109 18.89 0.76 9.28
C ALA A 109 18.98 -0.65 8.65
N ALA A 110 20.20 -1.15 8.46
CA ALA A 110 20.38 -2.50 7.96
C ALA A 110 19.84 -3.52 8.99
N PRO A 111 19.26 -4.65 8.56
CA PRO A 111 18.72 -5.66 9.48
C PRO A 111 19.72 -6.14 10.54
N ALA A 112 21.02 -6.15 10.20
CA ALA A 112 22.09 -6.53 11.12
C ALA A 112 22.33 -5.51 12.25
N THR A 113 21.87 -4.29 12.09
CA THR A 113 21.98 -3.20 13.09
C THR A 113 20.66 -2.94 13.82
N LEU A 114 19.59 -3.60 13.43
CA LEU A 114 18.33 -3.54 14.16
C LEU A 114 18.48 -4.26 15.50
N LEU A 115 18.12 -3.58 16.57
CA LEU A 115 18.13 -4.15 17.90
C LEU A 115 17.04 -5.23 18.05
N SER A 116 17.25 -6.16 18.96
CA SER A 116 16.38 -7.34 19.10
C SER A 116 14.95 -7.00 19.55
N CYS A 117 14.72 -5.83 20.13
CA CYS A 117 13.43 -5.46 20.64
C CYS A 117 13.23 -3.95 20.85
N PRO A 118 11.98 -3.49 21.01
CA PRO A 118 11.63 -2.10 21.20
C PRO A 118 12.30 -1.41 22.39
N ILE A 119 12.45 -2.09 23.49
CA ILE A 119 13.06 -1.52 24.72
C ILE A 119 14.54 -1.27 24.52
N SER A 120 15.25 -2.20 23.88
CA SER A 120 16.65 -2.02 23.53
C SER A 120 16.84 -0.83 22.60
N ASN A 121 15.96 -0.65 21.63
CA ASN A 121 15.95 0.54 20.77
C ASN A 121 15.76 1.82 21.57
N ARG A 122 14.78 1.85 22.47
CA ARG A 122 14.53 3.02 23.33
C ARG A 122 15.75 3.37 24.16
N ASN A 123 16.39 2.39 24.78
CA ASN A 123 17.58 2.60 25.61
C ASN A 123 18.76 3.12 24.76
N ALA A 124 19.00 2.54 23.58
CA ALA A 124 20.04 3.00 22.66
C ALA A 124 19.79 4.46 22.21
N CYS A 125 18.54 4.80 21.86
CA CYS A 125 18.18 6.15 21.48
C CYS A 125 18.31 7.18 22.62
N LEU A 126 18.10 6.78 23.86
CA LEU A 126 18.29 7.66 25.02
C LEU A 126 19.77 7.91 25.31
N GLN A 127 20.63 6.93 25.06
CA GLN A 127 22.07 7.08 25.24
C GLN A 127 22.75 7.82 24.08
N HIS A 128 22.41 7.44 22.85
CA HIS A 128 22.98 7.98 21.61
C HIS A 128 21.90 8.22 20.56
N PRO A 129 21.25 9.40 20.54
CA PRO A 129 20.12 9.70 19.63
C PRO A 129 20.44 9.59 18.13
N TYR A 130 21.73 9.67 17.77
CA TYR A 130 22.23 9.59 16.39
C TYR A 130 22.98 8.28 16.10
N ASP A 131 22.84 7.28 16.93
CA ASP A 131 23.38 5.95 16.67
C ASP A 131 22.66 5.31 15.48
N ALA A 132 23.41 4.60 14.64
CA ALA A 132 22.84 3.86 13.50
C ALA A 132 21.85 2.76 13.90
N ALA A 133 21.92 2.28 15.14
CA ALA A 133 20.98 1.32 15.72
C ALA A 133 19.71 1.98 16.28
N CYS A 134 19.71 3.31 16.47
CA CYS A 134 18.56 4.03 17.00
C CYS A 134 17.53 4.31 15.88
N ILE A 135 16.43 3.60 15.88
CA ILE A 135 15.30 3.83 14.95
C ILE A 135 14.60 5.11 15.36
N ARG A 136 14.62 6.12 14.48
CA ARG A 136 13.99 7.42 14.69
C ARG A 136 12.80 7.65 13.78
N LEU A 137 12.79 7.02 12.63
CA LEU A 137 11.75 7.19 11.62
C LEU A 137 11.31 5.83 11.06
N VAL A 138 10.06 5.78 10.67
CA VAL A 138 9.48 4.65 9.95
C VAL A 138 9.08 5.14 8.57
N GLN A 139 9.62 4.54 7.54
CA GLN A 139 9.26 4.79 6.15
C GLN A 139 8.38 3.67 5.64
N VAL A 140 7.27 4.03 5.01
CA VAL A 140 6.41 3.10 4.31
C VAL A 140 6.33 3.49 2.84
N GLN A 141 6.48 2.49 1.99
CA GLN A 141 6.38 2.62 0.54
C GLN A 141 5.39 1.59 0.00
N ILE A 142 4.60 1.98 -1.00
CA ILE A 142 3.74 1.05 -1.73
C ILE A 142 4.44 0.68 -3.02
N CYS A 143 4.94 -0.56 -3.09
CA CYS A 143 5.78 -1.08 -4.17
C CYS A 143 5.27 -2.41 -4.69
N ASP A 144 5.65 -2.78 -5.92
CA ASP A 144 5.43 -4.12 -6.44
C ASP A 144 6.22 -5.15 -5.60
N PRO A 145 5.56 -6.15 -4.98
CA PRO A 145 6.23 -7.13 -4.14
C PRO A 145 7.15 -8.08 -4.91
N ALA A 146 7.01 -8.19 -6.23
CA ALA A 146 7.87 -9.04 -7.06
C ALA A 146 9.33 -8.53 -7.11
N VAL A 147 9.55 -7.23 -6.88
CA VAL A 147 10.88 -6.61 -6.90
C VAL A 147 11.27 -6.20 -5.48
N THR A 148 12.22 -6.93 -4.88
CA THR A 148 12.65 -6.69 -3.50
C THR A 148 13.81 -5.69 -3.38
N SER A 149 14.64 -5.58 -4.42
CA SER A 149 15.85 -4.74 -4.43
C SER A 149 15.56 -3.23 -4.52
N SER A 150 14.45 -2.86 -5.13
CA SER A 150 14.02 -1.46 -5.30
C SER A 150 12.52 -1.33 -5.17
N CYS A 151 12.03 -0.09 -4.96
CA CYS A 151 10.61 0.18 -4.98
C CYS A 151 10.19 0.46 -6.43
N VAL A 152 9.46 -0.46 -7.03
CA VAL A 152 8.93 -0.33 -8.38
C VAL A 152 7.41 -0.14 -8.31
N PRO A 153 6.82 0.71 -9.18
CA PRO A 153 5.37 0.91 -9.20
C PRO A 153 4.63 -0.36 -9.61
N ALA A 154 3.55 -0.68 -8.91
CA ALA A 154 2.64 -1.74 -9.32
C ALA A 154 1.90 -1.37 -10.61
N VAL A 155 1.55 -2.36 -11.43
CA VAL A 155 0.78 -2.15 -12.66
C VAL A 155 -0.70 -2.25 -12.34
N TYR A 156 -1.47 -1.25 -12.77
CA TYR A 156 -2.92 -1.27 -12.60
C TYR A 156 -3.54 -2.47 -13.32
N ARG A 157 -4.54 -3.09 -12.71
CA ARG A 157 -5.30 -4.20 -13.30
C ARG A 157 -6.74 -3.77 -13.52
N SER A 158 -7.16 -3.68 -14.79
CA SER A 158 -8.54 -3.39 -15.17
C SER A 158 -9.49 -4.46 -14.65
N LEU A 159 -10.69 -4.06 -14.26
CA LEU A 159 -11.79 -4.94 -13.90
C LEU A 159 -12.38 -5.57 -15.17
N PHE A 160 -12.55 -4.76 -16.22
CA PHE A 160 -13.08 -5.18 -17.49
C PHE A 160 -11.92 -5.46 -18.46
N THR A 161 -11.75 -6.72 -18.85
CA THR A 161 -10.68 -7.14 -19.78
C THR A 161 -10.81 -6.53 -21.16
N ALA A 162 -12.03 -6.14 -21.56
CA ALA A 162 -12.34 -5.45 -22.82
C ALA A 162 -11.82 -4.01 -22.86
N ILE A 163 -11.53 -3.39 -21.69
CA ILE A 163 -11.03 -2.02 -21.56
C ILE A 163 -9.68 -2.07 -20.82
N PRO A 164 -8.59 -2.45 -21.50
CA PRO A 164 -7.29 -2.52 -20.85
C PRO A 164 -6.76 -1.10 -20.60
N LEU A 165 -6.43 -0.81 -19.33
CA LEU A 165 -5.78 0.44 -18.92
C LEU A 165 -4.36 0.12 -18.40
N PRO A 166 -3.35 -0.03 -19.28
CA PRO A 166 -2.00 -0.41 -18.89
C PRO A 166 -1.22 0.81 -18.39
N PHE A 167 -1.45 1.21 -17.15
CA PHE A 167 -0.64 2.26 -16.53
C PHE A 167 -0.06 1.80 -15.20
N LYS A 168 1.04 2.44 -14.81
CA LYS A 168 1.69 2.20 -13.52
C LYS A 168 1.04 3.08 -12.46
N LEU A 169 0.78 2.48 -11.30
CA LEU A 169 0.28 3.19 -10.13
C LEU A 169 1.38 4.08 -9.53
N PRO A 170 1.05 5.21 -8.91
CA PRO A 170 2.05 6.05 -8.27
C PRO A 170 2.68 5.32 -7.08
N ILE A 171 3.99 5.50 -6.89
CA ILE A 171 4.65 5.10 -5.66
C ILE A 171 4.28 6.13 -4.59
N ALA A 172 3.61 5.69 -3.53
CA ALA A 172 3.41 6.51 -2.35
C ALA A 172 4.49 6.18 -1.32
N THR A 173 5.15 7.19 -0.83
CA THR A 173 6.12 7.10 0.26
C THR A 173 5.66 8.00 1.39
N THR A 174 5.56 7.45 2.59
CA THR A 174 5.25 8.21 3.81
C THR A 174 6.31 7.92 4.86
N VAL A 175 6.75 8.97 5.54
CA VAL A 175 7.68 8.86 6.67
C VAL A 175 6.98 9.39 7.91
N ALA A 176 7.02 8.62 8.98
CA ALA A 176 6.49 9.00 10.29
C ALA A 176 7.61 8.91 11.35
N PRO A 177 7.60 9.75 12.39
CA PRO A 177 8.50 9.58 13.51
C PRO A 177 8.18 8.24 14.21
N ALA A 178 9.24 7.56 14.66
CA ALA A 178 9.08 6.36 15.46
C ALA A 178 8.57 6.76 16.86
N GLU A 179 7.42 6.23 17.23
CA GLU A 179 6.79 6.48 18.52
C GLU A 179 7.27 5.45 19.56
N THR A 180 6.39 4.54 19.95
CA THR A 180 6.71 3.51 20.94
C THR A 180 7.43 2.32 20.34
N LEU A 181 7.27 2.06 19.04
CA LEU A 181 7.73 0.83 18.35
C LEU A 181 7.31 -0.44 19.07
N GLY A 182 6.17 -0.41 19.80
CA GLY A 182 5.69 -1.52 20.62
C GLY A 182 6.30 -1.60 22.03
N ALA A 183 7.12 -0.63 22.43
CA ALA A 183 7.62 -0.58 23.80
C ALA A 183 6.50 -0.22 24.79
N LEU A 184 6.17 -1.16 25.67
CA LEU A 184 5.19 -0.92 26.73
C LEU A 184 5.91 -0.31 27.96
N PRO A 185 5.24 0.64 28.66
CA PRO A 185 5.76 1.16 29.93
C PRO A 185 5.94 0.03 30.96
N GLY A 186 7.12 -0.08 31.56
CA GLY A 186 7.42 -1.09 32.56
C GLY A 186 7.71 -2.50 32.05
N ALA A 187 7.76 -2.70 30.72
CA ALA A 187 8.20 -3.99 30.18
C ALA A 187 9.69 -4.24 30.48
N ALA A 188 10.03 -5.49 30.78
CA ALA A 188 11.40 -5.90 31.03
C ALA A 188 12.27 -5.71 29.78
N PRO A 189 13.58 -5.43 29.93
CA PRO A 189 14.50 -5.47 28.80
C PRO A 189 14.49 -6.86 28.18
N CYS A 190 14.69 -6.91 26.87
CA CYS A 190 14.72 -8.16 26.13
C CYS A 190 15.92 -9.02 26.54
N PRO A 191 15.81 -10.35 26.49
CA PRO A 191 16.91 -11.25 26.75
C PRO A 191 18.03 -11.11 25.72
#